data_9d3161574188b82fcaa20016dd51af09
#
_entry.id   9d3161574188b82fcaa20016dd51af09
#
_cell.length_a   1.000
_cell.length_b   1.000
_cell.length_c   1.000
_cell.angle_alpha   90.00
_cell.angle_beta   90.00
_cell.angle_gamma   90.00
#
_symmetry.space_group_name_H-M   'P 1'
#
loop_
_entity.id
_entity.type
_entity.pdbx_description
1 polymer ?
#
loop_
_entity_poly.entity_id
_entity_poly.type
_entity_poly.pdbx_seq_one_letter_code
_entity_poly.pdbx_strand_id
1 'polypeptide(L)'
;MYLTQGLHRAVQQQPDQVMTICGDRERTFGEVAGRVARLAGALRELNTGAGDRVAMLSLNSDRYSEYLLAVPWADAVLNPVNVRWSVPEIAYSLRDSDSRVLLVDDTFAPLLPALREAVPDLATVIHAGDGPVPDGALGYEDLIAAADPVSDSRRGGDELAGVFYTGGTTGFPKGVMLSHANLAVSWLGSAATGCLGTSGSITLHTAPMFHLADLAYWGATLLLGGSHVILPGFDPGTVLATIASHRVTDVLLVPTMIQILVDHPQVTEYDLTSLTSVVYGASPITQAVLERAMKAFPSAGFTQAYGMTELSPVATILTRADHEQGRLRSAGRAAPHAEVRVVDPDGAAVPNGTVGEIIVRGGHVMAGYWNKPTETQAALRDGWMHTGDGGYLDDQGYLYVVDRIKDMIITGGENVYSAEVENAVARHRAVAQCAVIGLPDPDWGERVHAVVVLHPGATLPLAELREHTKTLIAGYKAPRSMEIAEALPISGTGKVLKRELRKKYRDL
;
A
#
# COMPACT_ATOMS: atom_id res chain seq x y z
N MET A 1 -13.24 -18.73 -6.77
CA MET A 1 -13.16 -18.11 -5.45
C MET A 1 -13.68 -16.68 -5.56
N TYR A 2 -14.29 -16.11 -4.50
CA TYR A 2 -14.88 -14.79 -4.47
C TYR A 2 -14.54 -14.09 -3.14
N LEU A 3 -14.53 -12.75 -3.10
CA LEU A 3 -13.99 -11.98 -1.96
C LEU A 3 -14.79 -12.20 -0.67
N THR A 4 -16.10 -12.36 -0.76
CA THR A 4 -17.01 -12.56 0.38
C THR A 4 -16.95 -13.97 0.98
N GLN A 5 -16.22 -14.91 0.36
CA GLN A 5 -16.14 -16.31 0.81
C GLN A 5 -15.58 -16.43 2.23
N GLY A 6 -14.62 -15.56 2.60
CA GLY A 6 -14.05 -15.54 3.96
C GLY A 6 -15.11 -15.23 5.02
N LEU A 7 -16.00 -14.26 4.74
CA LEU A 7 -17.10 -13.91 5.63
C LEU A 7 -18.09 -15.08 5.80
N HIS A 8 -18.51 -15.73 4.71
CA HIS A 8 -19.41 -16.90 4.78
C HIS A 8 -18.83 -18.03 5.64
N ARG A 9 -17.51 -18.32 5.44
CA ARG A 9 -16.83 -19.32 6.25
C ARG A 9 -16.80 -18.95 7.73
N ALA A 10 -16.46 -17.68 8.05
CA ALA A 10 -16.38 -17.21 9.42
C ALA A 10 -17.76 -17.23 10.11
N VAL A 11 -18.82 -16.80 9.44
CA VAL A 11 -20.20 -16.88 9.96
C VAL A 11 -20.62 -18.33 10.25
N GLN A 12 -20.21 -19.27 9.41
CA GLN A 12 -20.51 -20.69 9.65
C GLN A 12 -19.76 -21.26 10.87
N GLN A 13 -18.55 -20.80 11.11
CA GLN A 13 -17.66 -21.39 12.13
C GLN A 13 -17.69 -20.66 13.46
N GLN A 14 -17.84 -19.33 13.44
CA GLN A 14 -17.67 -18.46 14.60
C GLN A 14 -18.52 -17.17 14.49
N PRO A 15 -19.86 -17.27 14.32
CA PRO A 15 -20.73 -16.11 14.05
C PRO A 15 -20.66 -15.02 15.14
N ASP A 16 -20.44 -15.42 16.39
CA ASP A 16 -20.44 -14.54 17.56
C ASP A 16 -19.03 -13.94 17.88
N GLN A 17 -17.99 -14.35 17.15
CA GLN A 17 -16.67 -13.75 17.33
C GLN A 17 -16.67 -12.33 16.77
N VAL A 18 -16.01 -11.41 17.48
CA VAL A 18 -15.80 -10.03 17.04
C VAL A 18 -14.98 -10.02 15.74
N MET A 19 -15.57 -9.46 14.68
CA MET A 19 -14.87 -9.25 13.40
C MET A 19 -14.20 -7.88 13.35
N THR A 20 -14.92 -6.80 13.73
CA THR A 20 -14.41 -5.42 13.62
C THR A 20 -14.52 -4.68 14.95
N ILE A 21 -13.49 -3.91 15.27
CA ILE A 21 -13.42 -2.95 16.37
C ILE A 21 -12.99 -1.61 15.79
N CYS A 22 -13.85 -0.58 15.93
CA CYS A 22 -13.58 0.77 15.43
C CYS A 22 -14.11 1.81 16.43
N GLY A 23 -13.22 2.42 17.21
CA GLY A 23 -13.62 3.22 18.36
C GLY A 23 -14.42 2.39 19.36
N ASP A 24 -15.61 2.86 19.70
CA ASP A 24 -16.52 2.18 20.63
C ASP A 24 -17.44 1.14 19.95
N ARG A 25 -17.30 0.96 18.63
CA ARG A 25 -18.12 0.00 17.89
C ARG A 25 -17.41 -1.34 17.75
N GLU A 26 -18.01 -2.38 18.29
CA GLU A 26 -17.63 -3.76 18.06
C GLU A 26 -18.75 -4.47 17.29
N ARG A 27 -18.40 -5.27 16.29
CA ARG A 27 -19.35 -6.09 15.53
C ARG A 27 -18.82 -7.49 15.32
N THR A 28 -19.69 -8.46 15.51
CA THR A 28 -19.41 -9.87 15.26
C THR A 28 -19.48 -10.19 13.76
N PHE A 29 -18.94 -11.35 13.34
CA PHE A 29 -19.06 -11.83 11.97
C PHE A 29 -20.52 -11.95 11.53
N GLY A 30 -21.42 -12.41 12.41
CA GLY A 30 -22.85 -12.50 12.13
C GLY A 30 -23.50 -11.13 11.89
N GLU A 31 -23.19 -10.16 12.74
CA GLU A 31 -23.72 -8.80 12.60
C GLU A 31 -23.20 -8.13 11.32
N VAL A 32 -21.90 -8.23 11.03
CA VAL A 32 -21.32 -7.69 9.79
C VAL A 32 -21.96 -8.33 8.56
N ALA A 33 -22.16 -9.64 8.55
CA ALA A 33 -22.81 -10.32 7.43
C ALA A 33 -24.26 -9.83 7.21
N GLY A 34 -25.02 -9.63 8.27
CA GLY A 34 -26.36 -9.06 8.21
C GLY A 34 -26.40 -7.64 7.64
N ARG A 35 -25.46 -6.79 8.08
CA ARG A 35 -25.31 -5.41 7.59
C ARG A 35 -24.85 -5.36 6.13
N VAL A 36 -23.86 -6.19 5.78
CA VAL A 36 -23.37 -6.33 4.39
C VAL A 36 -24.49 -6.75 3.44
N ALA A 37 -25.32 -7.74 3.82
CA ALA A 37 -26.46 -8.18 3.01
C ALA A 37 -27.51 -7.07 2.82
N ARG A 38 -27.76 -6.22 3.84
CA ARG A 38 -28.66 -5.07 3.75
C ARG A 38 -28.07 -3.94 2.94
N LEU A 39 -26.79 -3.60 3.14
CA LEU A 39 -26.11 -2.57 2.34
C LEU A 39 -26.09 -2.98 0.85
N ALA A 40 -25.85 -4.25 0.56
CA ALA A 40 -25.95 -4.77 -0.80
C ALA A 40 -27.38 -4.66 -1.36
N GLY A 41 -28.42 -4.89 -0.53
CA GLY A 41 -29.82 -4.64 -0.87
C GLY A 41 -30.07 -3.19 -1.24
N ALA A 42 -29.63 -2.26 -0.39
CA ALA A 42 -29.74 -0.83 -0.65
C ALA A 42 -29.02 -0.41 -1.96
N LEU A 43 -27.82 -0.94 -2.22
CA LEU A 43 -27.09 -0.65 -3.47
C LEU A 43 -27.88 -1.13 -4.69
N ARG A 44 -28.53 -2.31 -4.64
CA ARG A 44 -29.38 -2.80 -5.74
C ARG A 44 -30.64 -1.95 -5.94
N GLU A 45 -31.26 -1.49 -4.87
CA GLU A 45 -32.39 -0.55 -4.93
C GLU A 45 -32.00 0.82 -5.54
N LEU A 46 -30.74 1.21 -5.37
CA LEU A 46 -30.14 2.38 -6.02
C LEU A 46 -29.69 2.10 -7.48
N ASN A 47 -30.16 1.02 -8.08
CA ASN A 47 -29.85 0.55 -9.42
C ASN A 47 -28.34 0.26 -9.64
N THR A 48 -27.64 -0.15 -8.60
CA THR A 48 -26.27 -0.64 -8.72
C THR A 48 -26.28 -2.15 -8.95
N GLY A 49 -25.66 -2.62 -10.02
CA GLY A 49 -25.68 -4.02 -10.43
C GLY A 49 -24.36 -4.49 -11.04
N ALA A 50 -24.48 -5.54 -11.87
CA ALA A 50 -23.34 -6.24 -12.44
C ALA A 50 -22.35 -5.30 -13.14
N GLY A 51 -21.14 -5.23 -12.60
CA GLY A 51 -20.05 -4.45 -13.16
C GLY A 51 -20.09 -2.94 -12.90
N ASP A 52 -21.10 -2.39 -12.22
CA ASP A 52 -21.13 -0.98 -11.83
C ASP A 52 -20.09 -0.70 -10.75
N ARG A 53 -19.40 0.44 -10.87
CA ARG A 53 -18.36 0.84 -9.91
C ARG A 53 -18.96 1.68 -8.80
N VAL A 54 -18.71 1.24 -7.57
CA VAL A 54 -19.07 1.97 -6.36
C VAL A 54 -17.80 2.53 -5.74
N ALA A 55 -17.73 3.85 -5.63
CA ALA A 55 -16.56 4.53 -5.08
C ALA A 55 -16.69 4.75 -3.56
N MET A 56 -15.56 4.77 -2.86
CA MET A 56 -15.48 5.15 -1.46
C MET A 56 -14.34 6.14 -1.22
N LEU A 57 -14.66 7.30 -0.69
CA LEU A 57 -13.75 8.36 -0.26
C LEU A 57 -13.91 8.55 1.25
N SER A 58 -13.14 7.81 2.02
CA SER A 58 -13.26 7.75 3.48
C SER A 58 -11.92 7.41 4.12
N LEU A 59 -11.70 7.88 5.34
CA LEU A 59 -10.69 7.32 6.23
C LEU A 59 -11.03 5.86 6.55
N ASN A 60 -10.09 5.16 7.19
CA ASN A 60 -10.32 3.79 7.63
C ASN A 60 -11.49 3.73 8.64
N SER A 61 -12.35 2.74 8.49
CA SER A 61 -13.49 2.53 9.40
C SER A 61 -14.05 1.11 9.28
N ASP A 62 -14.90 0.71 10.21
CA ASP A 62 -15.69 -0.51 10.13
C ASP A 62 -16.63 -0.49 8.90
N ARG A 63 -17.17 0.69 8.53
CA ARG A 63 -17.98 0.88 7.32
C ARG A 63 -17.14 0.66 6.03
N TYR A 64 -15.83 0.94 6.10
CA TYR A 64 -14.92 0.60 5.00
C TYR A 64 -14.83 -0.92 4.80
N SER A 65 -14.73 -1.70 5.90
CA SER A 65 -14.77 -3.17 5.84
C SER A 65 -16.10 -3.69 5.29
N GLU A 66 -17.23 -3.08 5.69
CA GLU A 66 -18.55 -3.41 5.15
C GLU A 66 -18.66 -3.08 3.66
N TYR A 67 -18.12 -1.93 3.20
CA TYR A 67 -18.04 -1.57 1.78
C TYR A 67 -17.27 -2.60 0.95
N LEU A 68 -16.10 -3.04 1.42
CA LEU A 68 -15.26 -4.03 0.73
C LEU A 68 -15.99 -5.37 0.51
N LEU A 69 -17.01 -5.67 1.32
CA LEU A 69 -17.82 -6.88 1.24
C LEU A 69 -19.17 -6.65 0.51
N ALA A 70 -19.85 -5.55 0.80
CA ALA A 70 -21.19 -5.29 0.28
C ALA A 70 -21.20 -5.00 -1.23
N VAL A 71 -20.17 -4.33 -1.74
CA VAL A 71 -20.07 -4.02 -3.17
C VAL A 71 -19.98 -5.29 -4.01
N PRO A 72 -19.04 -6.24 -3.77
CA PRO A 72 -19.04 -7.50 -4.48
C PRO A 72 -20.27 -8.38 -4.17
N TRP A 73 -20.84 -8.28 -2.96
CA TRP A 73 -22.09 -8.97 -2.61
C TRP A 73 -23.26 -8.51 -3.49
N ALA A 74 -23.30 -7.22 -3.82
CA ALA A 74 -24.30 -6.63 -4.72
C ALA A 74 -24.05 -6.90 -6.21
N ASP A 75 -22.98 -7.61 -6.58
CA ASP A 75 -22.50 -7.83 -7.96
C ASP A 75 -21.82 -6.60 -8.59
N ALA A 76 -21.37 -5.67 -7.77
CA ALA A 76 -20.71 -4.44 -8.20
C ALA A 76 -19.17 -4.51 -8.04
N VAL A 77 -18.48 -3.47 -8.46
CA VAL A 77 -17.03 -3.36 -8.55
C VAL A 77 -16.52 -2.24 -7.63
N LEU A 78 -15.51 -2.54 -6.84
CA LEU A 78 -14.88 -1.60 -5.92
C LEU A 78 -14.11 -0.50 -6.67
N ASN A 79 -14.24 0.77 -6.23
CA ASN A 79 -13.37 1.88 -6.59
C ASN A 79 -12.93 2.65 -5.34
N PRO A 80 -11.94 2.13 -4.58
CA PRO A 80 -11.40 2.83 -3.42
C PRO A 80 -10.64 4.08 -3.84
N VAL A 81 -11.09 5.26 -3.40
CA VAL A 81 -10.52 6.55 -3.78
C VAL A 81 -9.40 6.94 -2.83
N ASN A 82 -8.29 7.40 -3.38
CA ASN A 82 -7.17 7.88 -2.57
C ASN A 82 -7.54 9.20 -1.86
N VAL A 83 -7.59 9.15 -0.54
CA VAL A 83 -8.00 10.25 0.34
C VAL A 83 -7.04 11.46 0.36
N ARG A 84 -5.86 11.34 -0.22
CA ARG A 84 -4.89 12.44 -0.30
C ARG A 84 -4.88 13.17 -1.65
N TRP A 85 -5.78 12.78 -2.54
CA TRP A 85 -5.91 13.43 -3.83
C TRP A 85 -6.65 14.77 -3.72
N SER A 86 -6.27 15.66 -4.62
CA SER A 86 -7.02 16.90 -4.86
C SER A 86 -8.39 16.61 -5.51
N VAL A 87 -9.32 17.55 -5.40
CA VAL A 87 -10.64 17.41 -6.03
C VAL A 87 -10.56 17.08 -7.52
N PRO A 88 -9.68 17.68 -8.35
CA PRO A 88 -9.52 17.30 -9.75
C PRO A 88 -9.08 15.84 -9.97
N GLU A 89 -8.20 15.30 -9.12
CA GLU A 89 -7.75 13.91 -9.21
C GLU A 89 -8.85 12.93 -8.78
N ILE A 90 -9.59 13.26 -7.71
CA ILE A 90 -10.76 12.49 -7.27
C ILE A 90 -11.80 12.47 -8.37
N ALA A 91 -12.16 13.65 -8.90
CA ALA A 91 -13.14 13.78 -9.98
C ALA A 91 -12.71 13.03 -11.25
N TYR A 92 -11.41 13.02 -11.56
CA TYR A 92 -10.87 12.21 -12.66
C TYR A 92 -11.14 10.72 -12.42
N SER A 93 -10.80 10.18 -11.26
CA SER A 93 -11.00 8.76 -10.96
C SER A 93 -12.47 8.34 -11.02
N LEU A 94 -13.38 9.19 -10.53
CA LEU A 94 -14.83 8.94 -10.59
C LEU A 94 -15.36 8.92 -12.00
N ARG A 95 -14.95 9.88 -12.85
CA ARG A 95 -15.37 9.93 -14.26
C ARG A 95 -14.76 8.82 -15.10
N ASP A 96 -13.45 8.59 -14.97
CA ASP A 96 -12.73 7.56 -15.73
C ASP A 96 -13.27 6.16 -15.45
N SER A 97 -13.62 5.88 -14.17
CA SER A 97 -14.25 4.63 -13.76
C SER A 97 -15.75 4.58 -13.99
N ASP A 98 -16.41 5.66 -14.41
CA ASP A 98 -17.87 5.79 -14.46
C ASP A 98 -18.54 5.40 -13.14
N SER A 99 -17.98 5.86 -12.00
CA SER A 99 -18.57 5.62 -10.68
C SER A 99 -19.72 6.58 -10.44
N ARG A 100 -20.94 6.06 -10.33
CA ARG A 100 -22.17 6.83 -10.12
C ARG A 100 -22.63 6.88 -8.67
N VAL A 101 -22.07 5.99 -7.84
CA VAL A 101 -22.32 5.93 -6.39
C VAL A 101 -21.02 6.21 -5.67
N LEU A 102 -21.05 7.16 -4.72
CA LEU A 102 -19.94 7.54 -3.87
C LEU A 102 -20.33 7.43 -2.40
N LEU A 103 -19.62 6.60 -1.64
CA LEU A 103 -19.66 6.63 -0.18
C LEU A 103 -18.62 7.65 0.31
N VAL A 104 -18.98 8.49 1.27
CA VAL A 104 -18.10 9.54 1.81
C VAL A 104 -18.28 9.67 3.32
N ASP A 105 -17.18 9.87 4.05
CA ASP A 105 -17.23 10.14 5.49
C ASP A 105 -17.27 11.64 5.82
N ASP A 106 -17.30 11.96 7.12
CA ASP A 106 -17.35 13.35 7.62
C ASP A 106 -16.15 14.19 7.17
N THR A 107 -14.97 13.56 7.04
CA THR A 107 -13.71 14.23 6.66
C THR A 107 -13.78 14.80 5.24
N PHE A 108 -14.41 14.06 4.34
CA PHE A 108 -14.46 14.39 2.90
C PHE A 108 -15.83 14.94 2.46
N ALA A 109 -16.87 14.87 3.30
CA ALA A 109 -18.17 15.46 3.02
C ALA A 109 -18.10 16.94 2.59
N PRO A 110 -17.21 17.80 3.13
CA PRO A 110 -17.04 19.18 2.68
C PRO A 110 -16.61 19.33 1.21
N LEU A 111 -16.07 18.28 0.58
CA LEU A 111 -15.70 18.30 -0.84
C LEU A 111 -16.88 18.05 -1.80
N LEU A 112 -18.03 17.59 -1.28
CA LEU A 112 -19.19 17.20 -2.11
C LEU A 112 -19.68 18.26 -3.08
N PRO A 113 -19.81 19.56 -2.72
CA PRO A 113 -20.24 20.59 -3.68
C PRO A 113 -19.32 20.64 -4.90
N ALA A 114 -17.99 20.66 -4.69
CA ALA A 114 -17.02 20.72 -5.76
C ALA A 114 -16.97 19.41 -6.58
N LEU A 115 -17.16 18.26 -5.93
CA LEU A 115 -17.20 16.96 -6.63
C LEU A 115 -18.46 16.82 -7.49
N ARG A 116 -19.63 17.28 -7.03
CA ARG A 116 -20.88 17.27 -7.81
C ARG A 116 -20.78 18.19 -9.05
N GLU A 117 -20.14 19.35 -8.90
CA GLU A 117 -19.87 20.24 -10.03
C GLU A 117 -18.92 19.59 -11.05
N ALA A 118 -17.85 18.94 -10.56
CA ALA A 118 -16.84 18.33 -11.42
C ALA A 118 -17.27 16.99 -12.02
N VAL A 119 -18.24 16.27 -11.41
CA VAL A 119 -18.73 14.95 -11.83
C VAL A 119 -20.26 14.98 -11.90
N PRO A 120 -20.85 15.57 -12.98
CA PRO A 120 -22.32 15.70 -13.11
C PRO A 120 -23.08 14.36 -13.09
N ASP A 121 -22.41 13.27 -13.51
CA ASP A 121 -22.97 11.91 -13.54
C ASP A 121 -22.94 11.18 -12.19
N LEU A 122 -22.43 11.82 -11.12
CA LEU A 122 -22.46 11.30 -9.78
C LEU A 122 -23.92 11.33 -9.25
N ALA A 123 -24.62 10.22 -9.44
CA ALA A 123 -26.06 10.13 -9.21
C ALA A 123 -26.40 10.03 -7.72
N THR A 124 -25.60 9.29 -6.94
CA THR A 124 -25.91 8.99 -5.55
C THR A 124 -24.68 9.21 -4.66
N VAL A 125 -24.89 9.90 -3.55
CA VAL A 125 -23.92 10.05 -2.47
C VAL A 125 -24.49 9.42 -1.21
N ILE A 126 -23.72 8.54 -0.56
CA ILE A 126 -24.04 7.89 0.70
C ILE A 126 -23.07 8.43 1.76
N HIS A 127 -23.58 9.04 2.80
CA HIS A 127 -22.80 9.55 3.91
C HIS A 127 -22.54 8.43 4.91
N ALA A 128 -21.29 7.99 4.96
CA ALA A 128 -20.79 6.92 5.83
C ALA A 128 -20.03 7.46 7.06
N GLY A 129 -20.33 8.69 7.46
CA GLY A 129 -19.83 9.34 8.69
C GLY A 129 -20.74 9.16 9.89
N ASP A 130 -20.33 9.68 11.03
CA ASP A 130 -21.10 9.71 12.29
C ASP A 130 -21.77 11.10 12.54
N GLY A 131 -21.39 12.10 11.73
CA GLY A 131 -21.93 13.44 11.78
C GLY A 131 -23.28 13.60 11.03
N PRO A 132 -23.77 14.83 10.91
CA PRO A 132 -25.00 15.11 10.17
C PRO A 132 -24.87 14.74 8.69
N VAL A 133 -25.91 14.10 8.15
CA VAL A 133 -25.97 13.75 6.73
C VAL A 133 -26.00 15.02 5.89
N PRO A 134 -25.06 15.22 4.94
CA PRO A 134 -25.02 16.39 4.08
C PRO A 134 -26.26 16.49 3.18
N ASP A 135 -26.63 17.71 2.78
CA ASP A 135 -27.75 17.95 1.89
C ASP A 135 -27.63 17.15 0.58
N GLY A 136 -28.68 16.43 0.23
CA GLY A 136 -28.78 15.60 -0.96
C GLY A 136 -27.89 14.33 -0.91
N ALA A 137 -27.42 13.92 0.26
CA ALA A 137 -26.84 12.61 0.51
C ALA A 137 -27.83 11.70 1.25
N LEU A 138 -27.61 10.39 1.16
CA LEU A 138 -28.36 9.37 1.90
C LEU A 138 -27.54 8.95 3.12
N GLY A 139 -28.21 8.74 4.26
CA GLY A 139 -27.54 8.24 5.47
C GLY A 139 -27.20 6.75 5.37
N TYR A 140 -25.98 6.39 5.66
CA TYR A 140 -25.51 5.00 5.60
C TYR A 140 -26.31 4.06 6.52
N GLU A 141 -26.50 4.46 7.78
CA GLU A 141 -27.23 3.65 8.74
C GLU A 141 -28.73 3.59 8.41
N ASP A 142 -29.30 4.68 7.89
CA ASP A 142 -30.69 4.74 7.45
C ASP A 142 -30.95 3.75 6.28
N LEU A 143 -30.01 3.72 5.32
CA LEU A 143 -30.08 2.76 4.20
C LEU A 143 -30.03 1.32 4.70
N ILE A 144 -29.12 0.98 5.61
CA ILE A 144 -29.03 -0.37 6.18
C ILE A 144 -30.27 -0.74 6.97
N ALA A 145 -30.82 0.22 7.72
CA ALA A 145 -32.04 -0.02 8.51
C ALA A 145 -33.28 -0.25 7.65
N ALA A 146 -33.38 0.44 6.51
CA ALA A 146 -34.54 0.39 5.62
C ALA A 146 -34.49 -0.78 4.63
N ALA A 147 -33.29 -1.17 4.16
CA ALA A 147 -33.17 -2.16 3.11
C ALA A 147 -33.41 -3.61 3.59
N ASP A 148 -34.00 -4.40 2.73
CA ASP A 148 -34.07 -5.85 2.92
C ASP A 148 -32.71 -6.52 2.62
N PRO A 149 -32.33 -7.55 3.40
CA PRO A 149 -31.10 -8.28 3.11
C PRO A 149 -31.26 -9.10 1.82
N VAL A 150 -30.24 -9.05 0.96
CA VAL A 150 -30.22 -9.83 -0.29
C VAL A 150 -29.18 -10.93 -0.23
N SER A 151 -29.39 -11.97 -1.05
CA SER A 151 -28.41 -13.03 -1.21
C SER A 151 -27.17 -12.51 -1.92
N ASP A 152 -25.99 -13.02 -1.50
CA ASP A 152 -24.72 -12.74 -2.15
C ASP A 152 -24.74 -13.20 -3.61
N SER A 153 -24.33 -12.35 -4.53
CA SER A 153 -24.16 -12.67 -5.94
C SER A 153 -23.10 -13.76 -6.17
N ARG A 154 -22.18 -13.91 -5.21
CA ARG A 154 -20.99 -14.76 -5.29
C ARG A 154 -20.15 -14.50 -6.54
N ARG A 155 -20.10 -13.21 -6.93
CA ARG A 155 -19.23 -12.76 -8.00
C ARG A 155 -17.81 -13.26 -7.76
N GLY A 156 -17.15 -13.86 -8.75
CA GLY A 156 -15.89 -14.55 -8.52
C GLY A 156 -15.13 -14.87 -9.80
N GLY A 157 -14.03 -15.61 -9.68
CA GLY A 157 -13.17 -15.96 -10.81
C GLY A 157 -12.55 -14.73 -11.46
N ASP A 158 -12.58 -14.67 -12.79
CA ASP A 158 -11.97 -13.57 -13.56
C ASP A 158 -12.84 -12.31 -13.64
N GLU A 159 -14.04 -12.33 -13.01
CA GLU A 159 -14.89 -11.16 -12.91
C GLU A 159 -14.16 -10.03 -12.16
N LEU A 160 -14.35 -8.79 -12.63
CA LEU A 160 -13.69 -7.62 -12.06
C LEU A 160 -14.15 -7.38 -10.62
N ALA A 161 -13.22 -7.40 -9.67
CA ALA A 161 -13.46 -7.12 -8.27
C ALA A 161 -13.29 -5.62 -7.94
N GLY A 162 -12.33 -4.97 -8.58
CA GLY A 162 -12.08 -3.55 -8.35
C GLY A 162 -11.21 -2.88 -9.41
N VAL A 163 -11.33 -1.56 -9.47
CA VAL A 163 -10.46 -0.65 -10.22
C VAL A 163 -9.70 0.19 -9.20
N PHE A 164 -8.41 -0.11 -9.05
CA PHE A 164 -7.55 0.49 -8.03
C PHE A 164 -6.63 1.53 -8.68
N TYR A 165 -6.90 2.80 -8.43
CA TYR A 165 -6.13 3.87 -9.05
C TYR A 165 -4.78 4.09 -8.39
N THR A 166 -3.72 4.12 -9.19
CA THR A 166 -2.35 4.38 -8.75
C THR A 166 -1.87 5.74 -9.25
N GLY A 167 -1.13 6.47 -8.43
CA GLY A 167 -0.46 7.71 -8.85
C GLY A 167 0.57 7.41 -9.93
N GLY A 168 0.26 7.77 -11.16
CA GLY A 168 1.19 7.67 -12.29
C GLY A 168 2.29 8.73 -12.21
N THR A 169 3.47 8.39 -12.71
CA THR A 169 4.59 9.34 -12.80
C THR A 169 4.51 10.24 -14.03
N THR A 170 3.57 9.97 -14.92
CA THR A 170 3.46 10.60 -16.26
C THR A 170 2.14 11.33 -16.51
N GLY A 171 1.34 11.61 -15.47
CA GLY A 171 0.06 12.28 -15.66
C GLY A 171 -1.00 11.88 -14.63
N PHE A 172 -2.25 11.75 -15.07
CA PHE A 172 -3.37 11.30 -14.24
C PHE A 172 -3.19 9.86 -13.76
N PRO A 173 -3.80 9.50 -12.61
CA PRO A 173 -3.78 8.14 -12.08
C PRO A 173 -4.27 7.09 -13.09
N LYS A 174 -3.75 5.87 -13.01
CA LYS A 174 -4.20 4.74 -13.82
C LYS A 174 -5.02 3.79 -12.96
N GLY A 175 -6.19 3.39 -13.43
CA GLY A 175 -7.03 2.39 -12.77
C GLY A 175 -6.53 0.97 -13.07
N VAL A 176 -5.99 0.29 -12.08
CA VAL A 176 -5.56 -1.11 -12.18
C VAL A 176 -6.76 -2.01 -12.02
N MET A 177 -7.04 -2.85 -13.02
CA MET A 177 -8.14 -3.81 -13.01
C MET A 177 -7.71 -5.10 -12.32
N LEU A 178 -8.32 -5.41 -11.17
CA LEU A 178 -8.08 -6.65 -10.46
C LEU A 178 -9.37 -7.49 -10.40
N SER A 179 -9.26 -8.75 -10.80
CA SER A 179 -10.34 -9.72 -10.68
C SER A 179 -10.41 -10.30 -9.26
N HIS A 180 -11.53 -10.97 -8.96
CA HIS A 180 -11.65 -11.74 -7.72
C HIS A 180 -10.56 -12.81 -7.61
N ALA A 181 -10.19 -13.45 -8.73
CA ALA A 181 -9.13 -14.45 -8.77
C ALA A 181 -7.76 -13.82 -8.45
N ASN A 182 -7.45 -12.65 -9.02
CA ASN A 182 -6.17 -11.97 -8.75
C ASN A 182 -5.98 -11.71 -7.25
N LEU A 183 -6.97 -11.11 -6.60
CA LEU A 183 -6.94 -10.80 -5.17
C LEU A 183 -6.90 -12.08 -4.33
N ALA A 184 -7.76 -13.05 -4.62
CA ALA A 184 -7.83 -14.30 -3.87
C ALA A 184 -6.54 -15.12 -3.95
N VAL A 185 -5.90 -15.19 -5.13
CA VAL A 185 -4.62 -15.88 -5.33
C VAL A 185 -3.52 -15.21 -4.50
N SER A 186 -3.46 -13.87 -4.50
CA SER A 186 -2.50 -13.13 -3.69
C SER A 186 -2.71 -13.35 -2.19
N TRP A 187 -3.96 -13.26 -1.70
CA TRP A 187 -4.27 -13.44 -0.28
C TRP A 187 -3.95 -14.86 0.20
N LEU A 188 -4.37 -15.89 -0.56
CA LEU A 188 -4.08 -17.28 -0.21
C LEU A 188 -2.59 -17.61 -0.28
N GLY A 189 -1.92 -17.16 -1.34
CA GLY A 189 -0.48 -17.38 -1.49
C GLY A 189 0.32 -16.68 -0.41
N SER A 190 -0.10 -15.49 0.00
CA SER A 190 0.52 -14.75 1.12
C SER A 190 0.25 -15.45 2.46
N ALA A 191 -0.98 -15.85 2.72
CA ALA A 191 -1.36 -16.58 3.94
C ALA A 191 -0.64 -17.96 4.03
N ALA A 192 -0.42 -18.64 2.90
CA ALA A 192 0.28 -19.93 2.85
C ALA A 192 1.73 -19.86 3.34
N THR A 193 2.34 -18.67 3.37
CA THR A 193 3.68 -18.49 3.96
C THR A 193 3.69 -18.49 5.48
N GLY A 194 2.53 -18.36 6.13
CA GLY A 194 2.40 -18.15 7.58
C GLY A 194 2.95 -16.79 8.07
N CYS A 195 3.28 -15.89 7.13
CA CYS A 195 3.89 -14.59 7.43
C CYS A 195 2.91 -13.42 7.32
N LEU A 196 1.82 -13.60 6.56
CA LEU A 196 0.78 -12.58 6.40
C LEU A 196 -0.56 -13.15 6.93
N GLY A 197 -0.87 -12.81 8.16
CA GLY A 197 -2.03 -13.30 8.89
C GLY A 197 -1.84 -14.71 9.47
N THR A 198 -2.41 -14.91 10.62
CA THR A 198 -2.49 -16.21 11.29
C THR A 198 -3.94 -16.45 11.76
N SER A 199 -4.33 -17.70 11.97
CA SER A 199 -5.66 -18.00 12.52
C SER A 199 -5.80 -17.40 13.91
N GLY A 200 -6.89 -16.67 14.14
CA GLY A 200 -7.16 -15.99 15.41
C GLY A 200 -6.36 -14.69 15.63
N SER A 201 -5.71 -14.15 14.59
CA SER A 201 -5.01 -12.86 14.66
C SER A 201 -5.96 -11.71 15.00
N ILE A 202 -5.42 -10.73 15.73
CA ILE A 202 -6.03 -9.41 15.95
C ILE A 202 -5.18 -8.42 15.18
N THR A 203 -5.67 -8.03 14.00
CA THR A 203 -4.93 -7.22 13.04
C THR A 203 -5.28 -5.75 13.17
N LEU A 204 -4.28 -4.89 13.33
CA LEU A 204 -4.46 -3.43 13.36
C LEU A 204 -4.33 -2.84 11.96
N HIS A 205 -5.38 -2.12 11.53
CA HIS A 205 -5.45 -1.33 10.31
C HIS A 205 -5.21 0.15 10.62
N THR A 206 -4.02 0.62 10.36
CA THR A 206 -3.60 2.03 10.48
C THR A 206 -3.00 2.56 9.17
N ALA A 207 -2.57 1.65 8.29
CA ALA A 207 -2.30 1.99 6.90
C ALA A 207 -3.62 2.25 6.16
N PRO A 208 -3.64 3.08 5.10
CA PRO A 208 -4.89 3.44 4.44
C PRO A 208 -5.59 2.23 3.78
N MET A 209 -6.84 1.96 4.13
CA MET A 209 -7.64 0.84 3.61
C MET A 209 -7.97 0.98 2.11
N PHE A 210 -7.90 2.19 1.53
CA PHE A 210 -8.01 2.35 0.07
C PHE A 210 -6.81 1.77 -0.67
N HIS A 211 -5.69 1.56 0.02
CA HIS A 211 -4.45 1.07 -0.60
C HIS A 211 -4.40 -0.45 -0.56
N LEU A 212 -3.97 -1.02 -1.67
CA LEU A 212 -3.99 -2.47 -1.87
C LEU A 212 -3.12 -3.26 -0.88
N ALA A 213 -2.10 -2.63 -0.28
CA ALA A 213 -1.29 -3.27 0.74
C ALA A 213 -2.11 -3.59 2.00
N ASP A 214 -2.93 -2.64 2.49
CA ASP A 214 -3.81 -2.89 3.63
C ASP A 214 -4.95 -3.84 3.25
N LEU A 215 -5.56 -3.67 2.07
CA LEU A 215 -6.60 -4.56 1.56
C LEU A 215 -6.13 -6.02 1.47
N ALA A 216 -4.89 -6.26 1.06
CA ALA A 216 -4.35 -7.63 1.03
C ALA A 216 -4.19 -8.22 2.43
N TYR A 217 -3.76 -7.39 3.38
CA TYR A 217 -3.62 -7.83 4.77
C TYR A 217 -4.98 -8.04 5.44
N TRP A 218 -5.93 -7.13 5.19
CA TRP A 218 -7.33 -7.27 5.59
C TRP A 218 -7.95 -8.56 5.02
N GLY A 219 -7.76 -8.82 3.72
CA GLY A 219 -8.28 -10.00 3.06
C GLY A 219 -7.68 -11.32 3.59
N ALA A 220 -6.38 -11.36 3.86
CA ALA A 220 -5.73 -12.51 4.47
C ALA A 220 -6.27 -12.77 5.89
N THR A 221 -6.42 -11.71 6.70
CA THR A 221 -7.02 -11.79 8.05
C THR A 221 -8.44 -12.32 7.99
N LEU A 222 -9.29 -11.80 7.10
CA LEU A 222 -10.66 -12.26 6.90
C LEU A 222 -10.72 -13.75 6.49
N LEU A 223 -9.87 -14.18 5.55
CA LEU A 223 -9.80 -15.58 5.11
C LEU A 223 -9.43 -16.53 6.23
N LEU A 224 -8.63 -16.08 7.19
CA LEU A 224 -8.20 -16.87 8.34
C LEU A 224 -9.11 -16.73 9.56
N GLY A 225 -10.17 -15.88 9.48
CA GLY A 225 -11.14 -15.66 10.54
C GLY A 225 -10.58 -14.84 11.71
N GLY A 226 -9.64 -13.95 11.45
CA GLY A 226 -9.11 -13.01 12.43
C GLY A 226 -10.00 -11.79 12.64
N SER A 227 -9.70 -11.00 13.66
CA SER A 227 -10.38 -9.75 14.02
C SER A 227 -9.63 -8.54 13.48
N HIS A 228 -10.35 -7.47 13.16
CA HIS A 228 -9.84 -6.23 12.59
C HIS A 228 -10.03 -5.08 13.58
N VAL A 229 -8.95 -4.54 14.12
CA VAL A 229 -8.94 -3.29 14.89
C VAL A 229 -8.61 -2.16 13.92
N ILE A 230 -9.47 -1.14 13.85
CA ILE A 230 -9.39 -0.15 12.79
C ILE A 230 -9.21 1.25 13.41
N LEU A 231 -8.12 1.90 13.04
CA LEU A 231 -7.89 3.32 13.33
C LEU A 231 -8.11 4.16 12.06
N PRO A 232 -8.71 5.33 12.18
CA PRO A 232 -8.98 6.22 11.02
C PRO A 232 -7.72 6.57 10.21
N GLY A 233 -6.56 6.58 10.87
CA GLY A 233 -5.26 6.86 10.27
C GLY A 233 -4.12 6.60 11.25
N PHE A 234 -2.92 6.94 10.83
CA PHE A 234 -1.71 6.74 11.61
C PHE A 234 -1.44 7.93 12.55
N ASP A 235 -1.53 7.69 13.83
CA ASP A 235 -0.97 8.51 14.91
C ASP A 235 -0.14 7.61 15.83
N PRO A 236 1.15 7.90 16.07
CA PRO A 236 2.03 6.95 16.75
C PRO A 236 1.61 6.64 18.18
N GLY A 237 1.15 7.63 18.94
CA GLY A 237 0.70 7.42 20.31
C GLY A 237 -0.56 6.56 20.35
N THR A 238 -1.54 6.84 19.49
CA THR A 238 -2.78 6.07 19.36
C THR A 238 -2.48 4.63 18.91
N VAL A 239 -1.57 4.43 17.96
CA VAL A 239 -1.16 3.08 17.52
C VAL A 239 -0.57 2.28 18.66
N LEU A 240 0.38 2.84 19.43
CA LEU A 240 0.99 2.15 20.57
C LEU A 240 -0.04 1.81 21.66
N ALA A 241 -0.91 2.76 21.99
CA ALA A 241 -2.00 2.56 22.95
C ALA A 241 -2.98 1.47 22.50
N THR A 242 -3.34 1.45 21.21
CA THR A 242 -4.25 0.46 20.62
C THR A 242 -3.63 -0.94 20.62
N ILE A 243 -2.34 -1.07 20.29
CA ILE A 243 -1.64 -2.36 20.36
C ILE A 243 -1.72 -2.93 21.79
N ALA A 244 -1.45 -2.10 22.79
CA ALA A 244 -1.49 -2.51 24.18
C ALA A 244 -2.92 -2.87 24.67
N SER A 245 -3.91 -1.99 24.41
CA SER A 245 -5.27 -2.13 24.95
C SER A 245 -6.06 -3.27 24.29
N HIS A 246 -5.97 -3.43 22.99
CA HIS A 246 -6.66 -4.48 22.24
C HIS A 246 -5.81 -5.75 22.03
N ARG A 247 -4.60 -5.79 22.62
CA ARG A 247 -3.66 -6.92 22.48
C ARG A 247 -3.45 -7.34 21.03
N VAL A 248 -3.26 -6.33 20.16
CA VAL A 248 -3.00 -6.54 18.74
C VAL A 248 -1.85 -7.50 18.53
N THR A 249 -2.05 -8.47 17.65
CA THR A 249 -1.03 -9.48 17.34
C THR A 249 -0.28 -9.18 16.04
N ASP A 250 -0.93 -8.48 15.13
CA ASP A 250 -0.48 -8.31 13.75
C ASP A 250 -0.71 -6.86 13.28
N VAL A 251 0.29 -6.28 12.59
CA VAL A 251 0.17 -4.95 12.01
C VAL A 251 0.94 -4.83 10.69
N LEU A 252 0.36 -4.11 9.73
CA LEU A 252 1.07 -3.68 8.52
C LEU A 252 1.48 -2.21 8.67
N LEU A 253 2.77 -1.94 8.47
CA LEU A 253 3.35 -0.61 8.57
C LEU A 253 4.23 -0.31 7.35
N VAL A 254 4.17 0.93 6.85
CA VAL A 254 5.18 1.36 5.88
C VAL A 254 6.46 1.81 6.62
N PRO A 255 7.65 1.79 5.97
CA PRO A 255 8.91 2.13 6.62
C PRO A 255 8.96 3.44 7.40
N THR A 256 8.27 4.48 6.89
CA THR A 256 8.16 5.78 7.59
C THR A 256 7.34 5.68 8.88
N MET A 257 6.28 4.88 8.90
CA MET A 257 5.49 4.62 10.11
C MET A 257 6.32 3.86 11.15
N ILE A 258 7.07 2.85 10.71
CA ILE A 258 8.00 2.10 11.59
C ILE A 258 8.98 3.06 12.24
N GLN A 259 9.62 3.92 11.44
CA GLN A 259 10.59 4.89 11.96
C GLN A 259 9.96 5.81 13.01
N ILE A 260 8.77 6.37 12.73
CA ILE A 260 8.06 7.26 13.67
C ILE A 260 7.70 6.54 14.96
N LEU A 261 7.26 5.27 14.89
CA LEU A 261 6.92 4.48 16.08
C LEU A 261 8.15 4.17 16.94
N VAL A 262 9.27 3.74 16.33
CA VAL A 262 10.47 3.40 17.11
C VAL A 262 11.18 4.61 17.68
N ASP A 263 11.00 5.78 17.08
CA ASP A 263 11.53 7.05 17.56
C ASP A 263 10.56 7.78 18.52
N HIS A 264 9.37 7.19 18.79
CA HIS A 264 8.39 7.78 19.70
C HIS A 264 8.89 7.74 21.16
N PRO A 265 8.87 8.86 21.90
CA PRO A 265 9.44 8.93 23.25
C PRO A 265 8.89 7.90 24.23
N GLN A 266 7.61 7.55 24.06
CA GLN A 266 6.88 6.66 24.97
C GLN A 266 6.80 5.21 24.46
N VAL A 267 7.54 4.81 23.43
CA VAL A 267 7.45 3.44 22.86
C VAL A 267 7.69 2.36 23.90
N THR A 268 8.52 2.63 24.93
CA THR A 268 8.84 1.70 26.01
C THR A 268 7.85 1.72 27.17
N GLU A 269 6.87 2.62 27.16
CA GLU A 269 5.85 2.74 28.22
C GLU A 269 4.65 1.82 27.99
N TYR A 270 4.47 1.34 26.75
CA TYR A 270 3.36 0.46 26.38
C TYR A 270 3.74 -1.02 26.44
N ASP A 271 2.79 -1.87 26.82
CA ASP A 271 2.92 -3.33 26.70
C ASP A 271 2.65 -3.76 25.25
N LEU A 272 3.72 -3.96 24.50
CA LEU A 272 3.67 -4.39 23.10
C LEU A 272 3.96 -5.88 22.93
N THR A 273 3.95 -6.68 24.02
CA THR A 273 4.32 -8.09 23.99
C THR A 273 3.34 -8.98 23.23
N SER A 274 2.10 -8.51 23.02
CA SER A 274 1.10 -9.18 22.17
C SER A 274 1.44 -9.14 20.68
N LEU A 275 2.23 -8.15 20.24
CA LEU A 275 2.58 -7.97 18.82
C LEU A 275 3.56 -9.06 18.39
N THR A 276 3.09 -10.02 17.61
CA THR A 276 3.85 -11.17 17.13
C THR A 276 4.29 -11.04 15.67
N SER A 277 3.63 -10.16 14.89
CA SER A 277 3.90 -9.98 13.47
C SER A 277 3.87 -8.51 13.08
N VAL A 278 4.97 -8.05 12.46
CA VAL A 278 5.07 -6.77 11.78
C VAL A 278 5.36 -7.01 10.31
N VAL A 279 4.37 -6.74 9.46
CA VAL A 279 4.53 -6.77 8.01
C VAL A 279 4.90 -5.38 7.53
N TYR A 280 5.89 -5.28 6.66
CA TYR A 280 6.26 -4.00 6.07
C TYR A 280 6.57 -4.13 4.57
N GLY A 281 6.45 -3.02 3.86
CA GLY A 281 6.70 -3.00 2.42
C GLY A 281 6.34 -1.66 1.80
N ALA A 282 5.95 -1.69 0.52
CA ALA A 282 5.57 -0.55 -0.29
C ALA A 282 6.71 0.45 -0.61
N SER A 283 7.76 0.54 0.22
CA SER A 283 8.97 1.31 -0.05
C SER A 283 10.19 0.68 0.61
N PRO A 284 11.42 1.02 0.18
CA PRO A 284 12.63 0.56 0.85
C PRO A 284 12.69 1.02 2.31
N ILE A 285 13.24 0.15 3.18
CA ILE A 285 13.58 0.49 4.56
C ILE A 285 15.09 0.48 4.72
N THR A 286 15.65 1.41 5.50
CA THR A 286 17.07 1.35 5.82
C THR A 286 17.34 0.29 6.87
N GLN A 287 18.47 -0.39 6.77
CA GLN A 287 18.87 -1.41 7.73
C GLN A 287 18.88 -0.87 9.17
N ALA A 288 19.34 0.38 9.36
CA ALA A 288 19.38 1.00 10.69
C ALA A 288 17.99 1.18 11.32
N VAL A 289 16.97 1.56 10.54
CA VAL A 289 15.58 1.65 11.03
C VAL A 289 15.05 0.27 11.38
N LEU A 290 15.27 -0.71 10.52
CA LEU A 290 14.80 -2.09 10.74
C LEU A 290 15.43 -2.72 11.99
N GLU A 291 16.73 -2.54 12.21
CA GLU A 291 17.42 -3.02 13.43
C GLU A 291 16.87 -2.38 14.71
N ARG A 292 16.55 -1.07 14.67
CA ARG A 292 15.90 -0.39 15.80
C ARG A 292 14.50 -0.95 16.04
N ALA A 293 13.74 -1.21 14.95
CA ALA A 293 12.40 -1.75 15.05
C ALA A 293 12.39 -3.17 15.65
N MET A 294 13.29 -4.05 15.21
CA MET A 294 13.45 -5.39 15.78
C MET A 294 13.83 -5.35 17.27
N LYS A 295 14.55 -4.32 17.69
CA LYS A 295 14.89 -4.11 19.11
C LYS A 295 13.71 -3.54 19.91
N ALA A 296 12.92 -2.65 19.33
CA ALA A 296 11.76 -2.03 19.98
C ALA A 296 10.58 -3.01 20.12
N PHE A 297 10.43 -3.94 19.18
CA PHE A 297 9.37 -4.96 19.15
C PHE A 297 9.95 -6.39 19.23
N PRO A 298 10.55 -6.78 20.35
CA PRO A 298 11.33 -8.03 20.44
C PRO A 298 10.50 -9.30 20.30
N SER A 299 9.18 -9.23 20.56
CA SER A 299 8.25 -10.36 20.40
C SER A 299 7.80 -10.53 18.93
N ALA A 300 7.95 -9.49 18.11
CA ALA A 300 7.44 -9.48 16.75
C ALA A 300 8.41 -10.15 15.76
N GLY A 301 7.88 -11.01 14.91
CA GLY A 301 8.54 -11.43 13.68
C GLY A 301 8.33 -10.39 12.59
N PHE A 302 9.40 -10.01 11.90
CA PHE A 302 9.33 -9.08 10.79
C PHE A 302 9.18 -9.82 9.48
N THR A 303 8.32 -9.32 8.60
CA THR A 303 8.10 -9.84 7.26
C THR A 303 8.08 -8.67 6.28
N GLN A 304 8.90 -8.72 5.23
CA GLN A 304 8.82 -7.77 4.14
C GLN A 304 8.01 -8.35 2.99
N ALA A 305 7.12 -7.53 2.41
CA ALA A 305 6.42 -7.83 1.18
C ALA A 305 6.82 -6.81 0.10
N TYR A 306 7.32 -7.29 -1.04
CA TYR A 306 7.58 -6.47 -2.22
C TYR A 306 6.55 -6.76 -3.30
N GLY A 307 6.14 -5.71 -3.97
CA GLY A 307 5.27 -5.74 -5.12
C GLY A 307 4.62 -4.38 -5.40
N MET A 308 3.53 -4.40 -6.15
CA MET A 308 2.82 -3.21 -6.61
C MET A 308 1.35 -3.52 -6.83
N THR A 309 0.52 -2.49 -7.00
CA THR A 309 -0.92 -2.66 -7.19
C THR A 309 -1.25 -3.63 -8.32
N GLU A 310 -0.50 -3.57 -9.41
CA GLU A 310 -0.61 -4.45 -10.58
C GLU A 310 -0.33 -5.94 -10.28
N LEU A 311 0.14 -6.26 -9.07
CA LEU A 311 0.47 -7.61 -8.59
C LEU A 311 -0.38 -8.03 -7.37
N SER A 312 -1.47 -7.35 -7.05
CA SER A 312 -2.51 -7.67 -6.06
C SER A 312 -2.11 -7.85 -4.57
N PRO A 313 -1.14 -7.22 -3.95
CA PRO A 313 0.01 -6.45 -4.41
C PRO A 313 1.35 -7.20 -4.27
N VAL A 314 1.37 -8.47 -3.84
CA VAL A 314 2.56 -9.19 -3.35
C VAL A 314 3.20 -10.05 -4.43
N ALA A 315 4.49 -9.85 -4.69
CA ALA A 315 5.31 -10.68 -5.57
C ALA A 315 6.37 -11.50 -4.83
N THR A 316 7.08 -10.88 -3.87
CA THR A 316 8.09 -11.58 -3.07
C THR A 316 7.89 -11.32 -1.58
N ILE A 317 8.36 -12.26 -0.76
CA ILE A 317 8.26 -12.20 0.70
C ILE A 317 9.63 -12.53 1.30
N LEU A 318 10.13 -11.65 2.18
CA LEU A 318 11.24 -11.92 3.08
C LEU A 318 10.66 -12.31 4.43
N THR A 319 10.87 -13.56 4.83
CA THR A 319 10.25 -14.14 6.02
C THR A 319 10.95 -13.70 7.31
N ARG A 320 10.31 -13.96 8.45
CA ARG A 320 10.93 -13.80 9.78
C ARG A 320 12.29 -14.49 9.87
N ALA A 321 12.36 -15.75 9.44
CA ALA A 321 13.60 -16.52 9.47
C ALA A 321 14.72 -15.90 8.64
N ASP A 322 14.39 -15.27 7.51
CA ASP A 322 15.36 -14.57 6.66
C ASP A 322 15.93 -13.32 7.35
N HIS A 323 15.08 -12.60 8.12
CA HIS A 323 15.53 -11.46 8.93
C HIS A 323 16.49 -11.91 10.05
N GLU A 324 16.16 -13.00 10.74
CA GLU A 324 17.01 -13.59 11.78
C GLU A 324 18.37 -14.06 11.23
N GLN A 325 18.43 -14.43 9.94
CA GLN A 325 19.67 -14.76 9.22
C GLN A 325 20.43 -13.53 8.69
N GLY A 326 19.95 -12.33 8.98
CA GLY A 326 20.62 -11.07 8.61
C GLY A 326 20.42 -10.63 7.16
N ARG A 327 19.43 -11.16 6.43
CA ARG A 327 19.13 -10.77 5.03
C ARG A 327 18.34 -9.47 4.90
N LEU A 328 18.64 -8.50 5.74
CA LEU A 328 17.86 -7.26 5.93
C LEU A 328 17.76 -6.34 4.70
N ARG A 329 18.55 -6.61 3.65
CA ARG A 329 18.57 -5.82 2.41
C ARG A 329 17.83 -6.47 1.25
N SER A 330 17.43 -7.73 1.41
CA SER A 330 16.68 -8.46 0.37
C SER A 330 15.20 -8.11 0.42
N ALA A 331 14.54 -8.13 -0.73
CA ALA A 331 13.09 -8.11 -0.86
C ALA A 331 12.46 -9.52 -0.74
N GLY A 332 13.24 -10.54 -0.40
CA GLY A 332 12.78 -11.91 -0.21
C GLY A 332 12.81 -12.74 -1.48
N ARG A 333 12.09 -13.85 -1.45
CA ARG A 333 11.93 -14.78 -2.57
C ARG A 333 10.51 -14.72 -3.12
N ALA A 334 10.33 -15.22 -4.34
CA ALA A 334 9.02 -15.31 -4.98
C ALA A 334 7.99 -15.93 -4.01
N ALA A 335 6.85 -15.26 -3.85
CA ALA A 335 5.73 -15.78 -3.07
C ALA A 335 5.16 -17.05 -3.74
N PRO A 336 4.45 -17.94 -3.01
CA PRO A 336 3.96 -19.21 -3.54
C PRO A 336 3.12 -19.09 -4.82
N HIS A 337 2.52 -17.93 -5.07
CA HIS A 337 1.67 -17.63 -6.22
C HIS A 337 2.37 -16.88 -7.34
N ALA A 338 3.67 -16.59 -7.20
CA ALA A 338 4.43 -15.74 -8.12
C ALA A 338 5.62 -16.46 -8.73
N GLU A 339 5.91 -16.18 -9.99
CA GLU A 339 7.21 -16.39 -10.62
C GLU A 339 7.87 -15.03 -10.80
N VAL A 340 9.16 -14.95 -10.45
CA VAL A 340 9.96 -13.71 -10.56
C VAL A 340 11.20 -13.99 -11.39
N ARG A 341 11.47 -13.10 -12.33
CA ARG A 341 12.69 -13.11 -13.14
C ARG A 341 13.31 -11.73 -13.19
N VAL A 342 14.59 -11.69 -13.53
CA VAL A 342 15.29 -10.45 -13.86
C VAL A 342 15.79 -10.57 -15.31
N VAL A 343 15.47 -9.56 -16.13
CA VAL A 343 15.73 -9.59 -17.56
C VAL A 343 16.46 -8.34 -18.03
N ASP A 344 17.17 -8.48 -19.14
CA ASP A 344 17.77 -7.37 -19.88
C ASP A 344 16.72 -6.60 -20.71
N PRO A 345 17.09 -5.50 -21.40
CA PRO A 345 16.16 -4.75 -22.26
C PRO A 345 15.55 -5.56 -23.41
N ASP A 346 16.20 -6.64 -23.85
CA ASP A 346 15.73 -7.53 -24.92
C ASP A 346 14.79 -8.63 -24.38
N GLY A 347 14.57 -8.68 -23.06
CA GLY A 347 13.71 -9.65 -22.36
C GLY A 347 14.38 -10.98 -22.06
N ALA A 348 15.69 -11.11 -22.28
CA ALA A 348 16.43 -12.31 -21.92
C ALA A 348 16.79 -12.32 -20.43
N ALA A 349 16.70 -13.49 -19.78
CA ALA A 349 17.07 -13.64 -18.38
C ALA A 349 18.56 -13.34 -18.16
N VAL A 350 18.89 -12.51 -17.18
CA VAL A 350 20.26 -12.19 -16.82
C VAL A 350 20.82 -13.18 -15.80
N PRO A 351 22.16 -13.39 -15.73
CA PRO A 351 22.79 -14.19 -14.69
C PRO A 351 22.53 -13.63 -13.28
N ASN A 352 22.51 -14.50 -12.27
CA ASN A 352 22.41 -14.09 -10.87
C ASN A 352 23.48 -13.04 -10.50
N GLY A 353 23.13 -12.07 -9.68
CA GLY A 353 23.97 -10.94 -9.34
C GLY A 353 24.00 -9.80 -10.39
N THR A 354 23.44 -10.02 -11.59
CA THR A 354 23.36 -9.00 -12.63
C THR A 354 22.04 -8.23 -12.51
N VAL A 355 22.12 -6.91 -12.53
CA VAL A 355 20.95 -6.04 -12.47
C VAL A 355 20.23 -5.99 -13.82
N GLY A 356 18.91 -6.14 -13.79
CA GLY A 356 18.02 -5.99 -14.92
C GLY A 356 16.63 -5.58 -14.46
N GLU A 357 15.62 -5.61 -15.35
CA GLU A 357 14.23 -5.34 -15.00
C GLU A 357 13.63 -6.56 -14.27
N ILE A 358 12.96 -6.30 -13.16
CA ILE A 358 12.18 -7.31 -12.44
C ILE A 358 10.87 -7.51 -13.18
N ILE A 359 10.60 -8.76 -13.61
CA ILE A 359 9.33 -9.15 -14.21
C ILE A 359 8.66 -10.23 -13.38
N VAL A 360 7.34 -10.21 -13.34
CA VAL A 360 6.54 -11.09 -12.49
C VAL A 360 5.42 -11.76 -13.28
N ARG A 361 5.19 -13.05 -13.03
CA ARG A 361 4.07 -13.82 -13.60
C ARG A 361 3.33 -14.58 -12.50
N GLY A 362 2.03 -14.73 -12.65
CA GLY A 362 1.17 -15.51 -11.76
C GLY A 362 -0.29 -15.10 -11.83
N GLY A 363 -1.17 -15.86 -11.18
CA GLY A 363 -2.61 -15.59 -11.18
C GLY A 363 -3.01 -14.30 -10.42
N HIS A 364 -2.08 -13.67 -9.75
CA HIS A 364 -2.25 -12.40 -9.02
C HIS A 364 -1.98 -11.17 -9.89
N VAL A 365 -1.48 -11.33 -11.11
CA VAL A 365 -1.18 -10.22 -12.03
C VAL A 365 -2.49 -9.62 -12.56
N MET A 366 -2.56 -8.30 -12.63
CA MET A 366 -3.73 -7.54 -13.09
C MET A 366 -4.24 -7.98 -14.46
N ALA A 367 -5.53 -7.74 -14.72
CA ALA A 367 -6.09 -7.91 -16.06
C ALA A 367 -5.66 -6.80 -17.05
N GLY A 368 -5.23 -5.64 -16.54
CA GLY A 368 -4.76 -4.50 -17.31
C GLY A 368 -5.12 -3.18 -16.63
N TYR A 369 -4.88 -2.08 -17.35
CA TYR A 369 -5.30 -0.74 -16.92
C TYR A 369 -6.65 -0.37 -17.55
N TRP A 370 -7.56 0.12 -16.73
CA TRP A 370 -8.89 0.57 -17.14
C TRP A 370 -8.79 1.66 -18.22
N ASN A 371 -9.47 1.46 -19.35
CA ASN A 371 -9.47 2.38 -20.50
C ASN A 371 -8.07 2.75 -21.05
N LYS A 372 -7.04 1.92 -20.79
CA LYS A 372 -5.64 2.20 -21.19
C LYS A 372 -5.00 0.98 -21.89
N PRO A 373 -5.47 0.59 -23.10
CA PRO A 373 -4.97 -0.62 -23.77
C PRO A 373 -3.48 -0.52 -24.15
N THR A 374 -3.00 0.65 -24.56
CA THR A 374 -1.59 0.86 -24.92
C THR A 374 -0.66 0.69 -23.71
N GLU A 375 -1.02 1.29 -22.57
CA GLU A 375 -0.25 1.15 -21.33
C GLU A 375 -0.33 -0.28 -20.79
N THR A 376 -1.46 -0.95 -20.98
CA THR A 376 -1.61 -2.38 -20.64
C THR A 376 -0.65 -3.24 -21.45
N GLN A 377 -0.62 -3.07 -22.78
CA GLN A 377 0.27 -3.81 -23.66
C GLN A 377 1.75 -3.53 -23.34
N ALA A 378 2.09 -2.30 -22.95
CA ALA A 378 3.45 -1.94 -22.56
C ALA A 378 3.87 -2.60 -21.24
N ALA A 379 2.93 -2.78 -20.30
CA ALA A 379 3.20 -3.37 -18.99
C ALA A 379 3.13 -4.90 -18.98
N LEU A 380 2.21 -5.48 -19.77
CA LEU A 380 1.99 -6.93 -19.86
C LEU A 380 2.54 -7.44 -21.20
N ARG A 381 3.70 -8.09 -21.16
CA ARG A 381 4.38 -8.62 -22.35
C ARG A 381 4.65 -10.12 -22.17
N ASP A 382 4.26 -10.93 -23.13
CA ASP A 382 4.50 -12.39 -23.16
C ASP A 382 4.07 -13.12 -21.88
N GLY A 383 2.97 -12.65 -21.24
CA GLY A 383 2.43 -13.20 -19.99
C GLY A 383 3.19 -12.77 -18.73
N TRP A 384 4.09 -11.79 -18.83
CA TRP A 384 4.83 -11.20 -17.73
C TRP A 384 4.43 -9.75 -17.49
N MET A 385 4.30 -9.38 -16.22
CA MET A 385 4.20 -8.00 -15.78
C MET A 385 5.60 -7.40 -15.67
N HIS A 386 5.86 -6.37 -16.44
CA HIS A 386 7.09 -5.57 -16.39
C HIS A 386 6.93 -4.49 -15.32
N THR A 387 7.66 -4.63 -14.22
CA THR A 387 7.43 -3.79 -13.02
C THR A 387 8.00 -2.37 -13.17
N GLY A 388 8.98 -2.20 -14.05
CA GLY A 388 9.78 -0.98 -14.14
C GLY A 388 10.73 -0.78 -12.95
N ASP A 389 10.85 -1.77 -12.08
CA ASP A 389 11.83 -1.81 -11.00
C ASP A 389 13.08 -2.57 -11.47
N GLY A 390 14.25 -2.04 -11.16
CA GLY A 390 15.54 -2.69 -11.38
C GLY A 390 15.95 -3.51 -10.15
N GLY A 391 16.52 -4.69 -10.39
CA GLY A 391 16.97 -5.56 -9.31
C GLY A 391 17.84 -6.72 -9.82
N TYR A 392 18.28 -7.56 -8.91
CA TYR A 392 18.98 -8.80 -9.21
C TYR A 392 18.54 -9.92 -8.27
N LEU A 393 18.69 -11.16 -8.73
CA LEU A 393 18.55 -12.34 -7.89
C LEU A 393 19.93 -12.83 -7.47
N ASP A 394 20.08 -13.30 -6.23
CA ASP A 394 21.27 -14.03 -5.80
C ASP A 394 21.17 -15.53 -6.14
N ASP A 395 22.23 -16.30 -5.88
CA ASP A 395 22.29 -17.74 -6.16
C ASP A 395 21.32 -18.59 -5.31
N GLN A 396 20.70 -17.99 -4.31
CA GLN A 396 19.68 -18.62 -3.46
C GLN A 396 18.26 -18.17 -3.84
N GLY A 397 18.10 -17.35 -4.90
CA GLY A 397 16.84 -16.85 -5.41
C GLY A 397 16.25 -15.69 -4.60
N TYR A 398 17.05 -15.01 -3.78
CA TYR A 398 16.61 -13.79 -3.09
C TYR A 398 16.70 -12.60 -4.05
N LEU A 399 15.62 -11.83 -4.08
CA LEU A 399 15.52 -10.60 -4.86
C LEU A 399 16.11 -9.42 -4.07
N TYR A 400 16.91 -8.62 -4.77
CA TYR A 400 17.39 -7.33 -4.28
C TYR A 400 16.91 -6.23 -5.22
N VAL A 401 15.97 -5.43 -4.77
CA VAL A 401 15.49 -4.26 -5.52
C VAL A 401 16.52 -3.15 -5.37
N VAL A 402 17.01 -2.62 -6.47
CA VAL A 402 18.06 -1.59 -6.45
C VAL A 402 17.50 -0.19 -6.68
N ASP A 403 16.56 -0.01 -7.60
CA ASP A 403 15.86 1.26 -7.85
C ASP A 403 14.72 1.08 -8.86
N ARG A 404 13.96 2.15 -9.11
CA ARG A 404 13.16 2.28 -10.33
C ARG A 404 14.08 2.51 -11.51
N ILE A 405 13.86 1.82 -12.63
CA ILE A 405 14.68 1.98 -13.85
C ILE A 405 14.74 3.45 -14.28
N LYS A 406 13.60 4.17 -14.18
CA LYS A 406 13.49 5.60 -14.48
C LYS A 406 14.08 6.55 -13.45
N ASP A 407 14.39 6.07 -12.23
CA ASP A 407 14.98 6.84 -11.13
C ASP A 407 16.48 6.60 -11.00
N MET A 408 17.01 5.63 -11.74
CA MET A 408 18.43 5.36 -11.88
C MET A 408 19.15 6.61 -12.43
N ILE A 409 20.24 6.97 -11.81
CA ILE A 409 21.04 8.17 -12.14
C ILE A 409 22.17 7.73 -13.06
N ILE A 410 22.29 8.36 -14.22
CA ILE A 410 23.38 8.06 -15.16
C ILE A 410 24.42 9.17 -15.06
N THR A 411 25.49 8.91 -14.32
CA THR A 411 26.56 9.89 -14.06
C THR A 411 27.90 9.42 -14.65
N GLY A 412 28.41 10.16 -15.62
CA GLY A 412 29.68 9.82 -16.29
C GLY A 412 29.63 8.47 -17.02
N GLY A 413 28.45 8.05 -17.51
CA GLY A 413 28.24 6.76 -18.17
C GLY A 413 28.05 5.58 -17.20
N GLU A 414 28.09 5.81 -15.90
CA GLU A 414 27.90 4.80 -14.86
C GLU A 414 26.51 4.87 -14.26
N ASN A 415 25.91 3.72 -14.01
CA ASN A 415 24.62 3.60 -13.34
C ASN A 415 24.78 3.74 -11.84
N VAL A 416 24.09 4.74 -11.25
CA VAL A 416 24.02 4.94 -9.80
C VAL A 416 22.57 4.75 -9.35
N TYR A 417 22.38 3.82 -8.45
CA TYR A 417 21.07 3.53 -7.87
C TYR A 417 20.83 4.41 -6.66
N SER A 418 19.76 5.21 -6.72
CA SER A 418 19.47 6.18 -5.69
C SER A 418 19.29 5.54 -4.31
N ALA A 419 18.69 4.36 -4.23
CA ALA A 419 18.50 3.64 -2.97
C ALA A 419 19.82 3.18 -2.32
N GLU A 420 20.85 2.83 -3.11
CA GLU A 420 22.18 2.50 -2.58
C GLU A 420 22.82 3.73 -1.91
N VAL A 421 22.69 4.87 -2.56
CA VAL A 421 23.21 6.14 -2.02
C VAL A 421 22.42 6.59 -0.80
N GLU A 422 21.09 6.47 -0.82
CA GLU A 422 20.20 6.75 0.32
C GLU A 422 20.58 5.91 1.54
N ASN A 423 20.85 4.62 1.34
CA ASN A 423 21.31 3.73 2.42
C ASN A 423 22.66 4.18 3.03
N ALA A 424 23.57 4.68 2.21
CA ALA A 424 24.85 5.19 2.70
C ALA A 424 24.68 6.52 3.45
N VAL A 425 23.88 7.45 2.91
CA VAL A 425 23.56 8.76 3.50
C VAL A 425 22.84 8.60 4.83
N ALA A 426 21.85 7.73 4.91
CA ALA A 426 21.04 7.49 6.12
C ALA A 426 21.84 6.92 7.31
N ARG A 427 23.04 6.37 7.07
CA ARG A 427 23.95 5.92 8.15
C ARG A 427 24.70 7.07 8.82
N HIS A 428 24.64 8.26 8.27
CA HIS A 428 25.28 9.41 8.90
C HIS A 428 24.45 9.88 10.09
N ARG A 429 25.10 10.05 11.26
CA ARG A 429 24.46 10.37 12.55
C ARG A 429 23.61 11.64 12.56
N ALA A 430 23.89 12.58 11.68
CA ALA A 430 23.15 13.85 11.58
C ALA A 430 21.87 13.72 10.73
N VAL A 431 21.69 12.63 9.97
CA VAL A 431 20.60 12.46 9.00
C VAL A 431 19.41 11.75 9.63
N ALA A 432 18.26 12.41 9.67
CA ALA A 432 16.98 11.84 10.09
C ALA A 432 16.28 11.16 8.90
N GLN A 433 16.24 11.81 7.73
CA GLN A 433 15.67 11.29 6.49
C GLN A 433 16.49 11.77 5.30
N CYS A 434 16.45 11.02 4.20
CA CYS A 434 17.08 11.44 2.96
C CYS A 434 16.34 10.92 1.73
N ALA A 435 16.53 11.60 0.61
CA ALA A 435 16.20 11.16 -0.72
C ALA A 435 17.32 11.54 -1.68
N VAL A 436 17.60 10.67 -2.65
CA VAL A 436 18.63 10.90 -3.66
C VAL A 436 17.99 10.91 -5.05
N ILE A 437 18.37 11.92 -5.85
CA ILE A 437 17.86 12.12 -7.21
C ILE A 437 19.02 12.44 -8.17
N GLY A 438 18.81 12.15 -9.46
CA GLY A 438 19.64 12.69 -10.53
C GLY A 438 19.18 14.10 -10.88
N LEU A 439 20.13 15.01 -10.99
CA LEU A 439 19.91 16.35 -11.56
C LEU A 439 20.81 16.53 -12.79
N PRO A 440 20.35 17.26 -13.82
CA PRO A 440 21.17 17.52 -14.99
C PRO A 440 22.54 18.10 -14.64
N ASP A 441 23.56 17.64 -15.32
CA ASP A 441 24.95 18.09 -15.12
C ASP A 441 25.66 18.13 -16.48
N PRO A 442 26.30 19.27 -16.83
CA PRO A 442 26.92 19.44 -18.15
C PRO A 442 28.13 18.55 -18.39
N ASP A 443 28.83 18.13 -17.34
CA ASP A 443 30.04 17.32 -17.46
C ASP A 443 29.76 15.82 -17.33
N TRP A 444 28.72 15.46 -16.57
CA TRP A 444 28.45 14.07 -16.17
C TRP A 444 27.13 13.51 -16.71
N GLY A 445 26.35 14.31 -17.46
CA GLY A 445 24.97 13.98 -17.87
C GLY A 445 24.00 14.19 -16.71
N GLU A 446 24.16 13.44 -15.62
CA GLU A 446 23.49 13.68 -14.35
C GLU A 446 24.49 13.71 -13.19
N ARG A 447 24.21 14.53 -12.17
CA ARG A 447 24.90 14.47 -10.89
C ARG A 447 24.03 13.84 -9.83
N VAL A 448 24.64 13.10 -8.92
CA VAL A 448 23.98 12.56 -7.73
C VAL A 448 23.73 13.70 -6.75
N HIS A 449 22.46 13.97 -6.46
CA HIS A 449 22.01 15.02 -5.54
C HIS A 449 21.27 14.42 -4.35
N ALA A 450 21.70 14.77 -3.11
CA ALA A 450 21.05 14.32 -1.90
C ALA A 450 20.17 15.43 -1.32
N VAL A 451 18.91 15.14 -1.01
CA VAL A 451 18.04 15.99 -0.18
C VAL A 451 17.96 15.34 1.20
N VAL A 452 18.38 16.05 2.24
CA VAL A 452 18.47 15.49 3.59
C VAL A 452 17.64 16.29 4.58
N VAL A 453 16.99 15.58 5.51
CA VAL A 453 16.37 16.14 6.71
C VAL A 453 17.28 15.77 7.87
N LEU A 454 17.72 16.76 8.62
CA LEU A 454 18.63 16.55 9.75
C LEU A 454 17.88 16.34 11.06
N HIS A 455 18.50 15.66 12.00
CA HIS A 455 18.02 15.63 13.39
C HIS A 455 18.03 17.06 13.98
N PRO A 456 17.14 17.38 14.93
CA PRO A 456 17.09 18.70 15.56
C PRO A 456 18.45 19.15 16.10
N GLY A 457 18.89 20.33 15.69
CA GLY A 457 20.17 20.92 16.11
C GLY A 457 21.43 20.36 15.43
N ALA A 458 21.29 19.37 14.53
CA ALA A 458 22.43 18.85 13.78
C ALA A 458 22.79 19.76 12.60
N THR A 459 24.06 19.71 12.21
CA THR A 459 24.60 20.33 10.99
C THR A 459 25.35 19.29 10.18
N LEU A 460 25.34 19.42 8.86
CA LEU A 460 26.02 18.48 7.96
C LEU A 460 26.53 19.21 6.72
N PRO A 461 27.84 19.49 6.63
CA PRO A 461 28.45 19.98 5.41
C PRO A 461 28.48 18.90 4.33
N LEU A 462 28.32 19.28 3.05
CA LEU A 462 28.42 18.36 1.92
C LEU A 462 29.76 17.57 1.92
N ALA A 463 30.85 18.22 2.25
CA ALA A 463 32.17 17.56 2.30
C ALA A 463 32.21 16.42 3.31
N GLU A 464 31.62 16.60 4.49
CA GLU A 464 31.50 15.55 5.53
C GLU A 464 30.62 14.40 5.05
N LEU A 465 29.44 14.70 4.45
CA LEU A 465 28.58 13.70 3.87
C LEU A 465 29.27 12.89 2.78
N ARG A 466 30.02 13.55 1.91
CA ARG A 466 30.77 12.88 0.82
C ARG A 466 31.85 11.95 1.36
N GLU A 467 32.64 12.39 2.33
CA GLU A 467 33.67 11.54 2.93
C GLU A 467 33.03 10.34 3.64
N HIS A 468 31.93 10.55 4.39
CA HIS A 468 31.18 9.47 5.01
C HIS A 468 30.68 8.46 3.96
N THR A 469 30.02 8.92 2.89
CA THR A 469 29.47 8.02 1.87
C THR A 469 30.54 7.24 1.12
N LYS A 470 31.70 7.85 0.84
CA LYS A 470 32.85 7.17 0.19
C LYS A 470 33.43 6.02 1.03
N THR A 471 33.24 6.01 2.33
CA THR A 471 33.64 4.85 3.15
C THR A 471 32.73 3.64 2.97
N LEU A 472 31.54 3.83 2.39
CA LEU A 472 30.50 2.82 2.29
C LEU A 472 30.22 2.39 0.84
N ILE A 473 30.38 3.31 -0.12
CA ILE A 473 30.10 3.11 -1.54
C ILE A 473 31.19 3.72 -2.41
N ALA A 474 31.26 3.32 -3.69
CA ALA A 474 32.24 3.83 -4.63
C ALA A 474 32.14 5.37 -4.77
N GLY A 475 33.30 6.03 -4.87
CA GLY A 475 33.40 7.50 -4.81
C GLY A 475 32.59 8.26 -5.88
N TYR A 476 32.40 7.66 -7.08
CA TYR A 476 31.57 8.26 -8.14
C TYR A 476 30.08 8.29 -7.80
N LYS A 477 29.61 7.40 -6.92
CA LYS A 477 28.23 7.33 -6.41
C LYS A 477 27.97 8.35 -5.30
N ALA A 478 28.99 8.89 -4.65
CA ALA A 478 28.80 9.84 -3.54
C ALA A 478 28.15 11.15 -4.03
N PRO A 479 27.20 11.73 -3.27
CA PRO A 479 26.49 12.94 -3.66
C PRO A 479 27.44 14.06 -4.06
N ARG A 480 27.24 14.68 -5.22
CA ARG A 480 28.00 15.84 -5.68
C ARG A 480 27.40 17.15 -5.21
N SER A 481 26.12 17.15 -4.89
CA SER A 481 25.40 18.28 -4.33
C SER A 481 24.41 17.80 -3.25
N MET A 482 24.06 18.68 -2.35
CA MET A 482 23.15 18.40 -1.24
C MET A 482 22.30 19.60 -0.92
N GLU A 483 21.05 19.34 -0.51
CA GLU A 483 20.15 20.34 0.04
C GLU A 483 19.61 19.86 1.38
N ILE A 484 19.49 20.78 2.35
CA ILE A 484 18.87 20.50 3.65
C ILE A 484 17.41 20.96 3.55
N ALA A 485 16.48 20.03 3.77
CA ALA A 485 15.05 20.29 3.76
C ALA A 485 14.45 20.11 5.16
N GLU A 486 13.37 20.83 5.45
CA GLU A 486 12.59 20.64 6.68
C GLU A 486 11.84 19.31 6.68
N ALA A 487 11.34 18.90 5.51
CA ALA A 487 10.65 17.63 5.29
C ALA A 487 10.78 17.17 3.84
N LEU A 488 10.68 15.87 3.60
CA LEU A 488 10.58 15.30 2.25
C LEU A 488 9.11 15.28 1.79
N PRO A 489 8.82 15.54 0.49
CA PRO A 489 7.49 15.35 -0.06
C PRO A 489 7.17 13.85 -0.09
N ILE A 490 6.05 13.47 0.53
CA ILE A 490 5.60 12.08 0.61
C ILE A 490 4.24 11.89 -0.05
N SER A 491 4.07 10.74 -0.71
CA SER A 491 2.80 10.32 -1.30
C SER A 491 1.78 9.92 -0.24
N GLY A 492 0.52 9.71 -0.67
CA GLY A 492 -0.54 9.14 0.16
C GLY A 492 -0.21 7.80 0.82
N THR A 493 0.76 7.09 0.28
CA THR A 493 1.21 5.79 0.76
C THR A 493 2.53 5.84 1.53
N GLY A 494 3.00 7.04 1.91
CA GLY A 494 4.25 7.23 2.66
C GLY A 494 5.53 7.16 1.82
N LYS A 495 5.44 7.11 0.48
CA LYS A 495 6.61 7.08 -0.42
C LYS A 495 7.11 8.49 -0.72
N VAL A 496 8.42 8.67 -0.75
CA VAL A 496 9.02 9.95 -1.16
C VAL A 496 8.72 10.22 -2.64
N LEU A 497 8.25 11.44 -2.93
CA LEU A 497 7.91 11.90 -4.28
C LEU A 497 9.14 12.50 -4.98
N LYS A 498 10.07 11.65 -5.46
CA LYS A 498 11.32 12.06 -6.13
C LYS A 498 11.07 12.99 -7.33
N ARG A 499 9.92 12.84 -8.02
CA ARG A 499 9.55 13.73 -9.14
C ARG A 499 9.40 15.19 -8.68
N GLU A 500 8.80 15.42 -7.52
CA GLU A 500 8.65 16.77 -6.98
C GLU A 500 9.99 17.35 -6.55
N LEU A 501 10.86 16.53 -5.98
CA LEU A 501 12.23 16.94 -5.67
C LEU A 501 13.00 17.33 -6.95
N ARG A 502 12.92 16.50 -8.01
CA ARG A 502 13.55 16.83 -9.31
C ARG A 502 13.00 18.13 -9.88
N LYS A 503 11.67 18.36 -9.81
CA LYS A 503 11.06 19.60 -10.28
C LYS A 503 11.52 20.80 -9.48
N LYS A 504 11.63 20.66 -8.14
CA LYS A 504 12.02 21.72 -7.23
C LYS A 504 13.49 22.14 -7.40
N TYR A 505 14.37 21.17 -7.66
CA TYR A 505 15.83 21.36 -7.66
C TYR A 505 16.45 21.30 -9.07
N ARG A 506 15.63 21.28 -10.14
CA ARG A 506 16.10 21.12 -11.52
C ARG A 506 17.03 22.23 -11.98
N ASP A 507 16.86 23.42 -11.45
CA ASP A 507 17.59 24.64 -11.86
C ASP A 507 18.74 24.98 -10.89
N LEU A 508 19.10 24.06 -9.97
CA LEU A 508 20.30 24.15 -9.14
C LEU A 508 21.52 23.66 -9.93
#